data_50c6a738341ae6d075322dd4d8ca5d34
#
_entry.id   50c6a738341ae6d075322dd4d8ca5d34
#
_cell.length_a   1.000
_cell.length_b   1.000
_cell.length_c   1.000
_cell.angle_alpha   90.00
_cell.angle_beta   90.00
_cell.angle_gamma   90.00
#
_symmetry.space_group_name_H-M   'P 1'
#
loop_
_entity.id
_entity.type
_entity.pdbx_description
1 polymer ?
#
loop_
_entity_poly.entity_id
_entity_poly.type
_entity_poly.pdbx_seq_one_letter_code
_entity_poly.pdbx_strand_id
1 'polypeptide(L)'
;LACLFIVWFRKTKLGQDMRAVGQDMEVARDAGINVERTRVISMVISTVFAGFGMIIYLQNVGNFPTYTAHTQIGMFAIAALLVGGASVDRASIGNVFLGVILFHTMFIVAPKTGAAITGDSMIGEYFRVFVSYAVITLALVMYESKKRKNKRLAGQQLAAEQAAEEEASK
;
A
#
# COMPACT_ATOMS: atom_id res chain seq x y z
N LEU A 1 -0.13 13.63 14.52
CA LEU A 1 -1.57 13.95 14.48
C LEU A 1 -2.34 12.97 13.60
N ALA A 2 -2.00 12.78 12.31
CA ALA A 2 -2.72 11.89 11.39
C ALA A 2 -2.81 10.44 11.91
N CYS A 3 -1.72 9.88 12.45
CA CYS A 3 -1.72 8.52 13.00
C CYS A 3 -2.62 8.38 14.23
N LEU A 4 -2.64 9.38 15.10
CA LEU A 4 -3.54 9.40 16.26
C LEU A 4 -5.00 9.44 15.81
N PHE A 5 -5.30 10.26 14.81
CA PHE A 5 -6.62 10.32 14.21
C PHE A 5 -7.04 8.95 13.62
N ILE A 6 -6.16 8.28 12.87
CA ILE A 6 -6.45 6.96 12.29
C ILE A 6 -6.69 5.91 13.37
N VAL A 7 -5.89 5.90 14.45
CA VAL A 7 -6.08 4.97 15.58
C VAL A 7 -7.42 5.21 16.27
N TRP A 8 -7.77 6.47 16.50
CA TRP A 8 -9.06 6.83 17.06
C TRP A 8 -10.21 6.47 16.12
N PHE A 9 -10.09 6.82 14.83
CA PHE A 9 -11.10 6.54 13.81
C PHE A 9 -11.40 5.03 13.66
N ARG A 10 -10.38 4.16 13.75
CA ARG A 10 -10.57 2.71 13.73
C ARG A 10 -11.43 2.16 14.87
N LYS A 11 -11.58 2.91 15.96
CA LYS A 11 -12.47 2.56 17.08
C LYS A 11 -13.91 3.04 16.87
N THR A 12 -14.16 3.90 15.91
CA THR A 12 -15.51 4.36 15.56
C THR A 12 -16.27 3.29 14.79
N LYS A 13 -17.60 3.37 14.79
CA LYS A 13 -18.47 2.47 14.03
C LYS A 13 -18.09 2.45 12.54
N LEU A 14 -17.91 3.62 11.94
CA LEU A 14 -17.47 3.74 10.52
C LEU A 14 -16.13 3.05 10.25
N GLY A 15 -15.16 3.17 11.15
CA GLY A 15 -13.87 2.50 11.02
C GLY A 15 -13.98 0.97 11.13
N GLN A 16 -14.90 0.48 11.93
CA GLN A 16 -15.19 -0.95 12.06
C GLN A 16 -15.93 -1.47 10.81
N ASP A 17 -16.94 -0.74 10.35
CA ASP A 17 -17.67 -1.08 9.11
C ASP A 17 -16.72 -1.12 7.89
N MET A 18 -15.82 -0.14 7.75
CA MET A 18 -14.79 -0.16 6.70
C MET A 18 -13.87 -1.37 6.79
N ARG A 19 -13.53 -1.79 7.99
CA ARG A 19 -12.69 -2.97 8.20
C ARG A 19 -13.43 -4.27 7.84
N ALA A 20 -14.70 -4.38 8.19
CA ALA A 20 -15.54 -5.52 7.85
C ALA A 20 -15.71 -5.64 6.34
N VAL A 21 -16.06 -4.55 5.66
CA VAL A 21 -16.18 -4.49 4.19
C VAL A 21 -14.86 -4.79 3.48
N GLY A 22 -13.72 -4.39 4.07
CA GLY A 22 -12.39 -4.67 3.52
C GLY A 22 -11.94 -6.13 3.71
N GLN A 23 -12.54 -6.88 4.62
CA GLN A 23 -12.26 -8.30 4.81
C GLN A 23 -13.11 -9.18 3.88
N ASP A 24 -14.41 -9.00 3.91
CA ASP A 24 -15.34 -9.70 3.04
C ASP A 24 -16.61 -8.85 2.82
N MET A 25 -16.89 -8.53 1.56
CA MET A 25 -18.02 -7.69 1.18
C MET A 25 -19.36 -8.40 1.32
N GLU A 26 -19.41 -9.71 1.08
CA GLU A 26 -20.65 -10.49 1.17
C GLU A 26 -21.05 -10.67 2.63
N VAL A 27 -20.11 -11.10 3.47
CA VAL A 27 -20.34 -11.25 4.91
C VAL A 27 -20.72 -9.91 5.56
N ALA A 28 -20.09 -8.80 5.15
CA ALA A 28 -20.45 -7.47 5.66
C ALA A 28 -21.86 -7.04 5.24
N ARG A 29 -22.29 -7.39 4.02
CA ARG A 29 -23.65 -7.13 3.54
C ARG A 29 -24.69 -7.94 4.32
N ASP A 30 -24.42 -9.21 4.56
CA ASP A 30 -25.28 -10.11 5.33
C ASP A 30 -25.41 -9.67 6.80
N ALA A 31 -24.34 -9.07 7.34
CA ALA A 31 -24.35 -8.42 8.65
C ALA A 31 -25.12 -7.07 8.70
N GLY A 32 -25.76 -6.66 7.58
CA GLY A 32 -26.55 -5.43 7.51
C GLY A 32 -25.74 -4.16 7.30
N ILE A 33 -24.45 -4.24 6.93
CA ILE A 33 -23.60 -3.08 6.65
C ILE A 33 -23.88 -2.61 5.21
N ASN A 34 -24.13 -1.32 5.04
CA ASN A 34 -24.30 -0.74 3.71
C ASN A 34 -22.92 -0.56 3.06
N VAL A 35 -22.52 -1.57 2.27
CA VAL A 35 -21.21 -1.65 1.61
C VAL A 35 -20.94 -0.45 0.70
N GLU A 36 -21.93 -0.02 -0.10
CA GLU A 36 -21.75 1.09 -1.03
C GLU A 36 -21.50 2.42 -0.30
N ARG A 37 -22.32 2.71 0.71
CA ARG A 37 -22.15 3.91 1.53
C ARG A 37 -20.78 3.92 2.23
N THR A 38 -20.36 2.79 2.78
CA THR A 38 -19.05 2.64 3.43
C THR A 38 -17.90 2.86 2.45
N ARG A 39 -18.01 2.36 1.21
CA ARG A 39 -16.99 2.59 0.16
C ARG A 39 -16.90 4.05 -0.24
N VAL A 40 -18.03 4.74 -0.47
CA VAL A 40 -18.03 6.17 -0.81
C VAL A 40 -17.40 7.00 0.30
N ILE A 41 -17.77 6.76 1.55
CA ILE A 41 -17.19 7.47 2.70
C ILE A 41 -15.67 7.22 2.79
N SER A 42 -15.22 5.99 2.57
CA SER A 42 -13.80 5.66 2.60
C SER A 42 -13.02 6.36 1.49
N MET A 43 -13.58 6.47 0.27
CA MET A 43 -12.98 7.24 -0.82
C MET A 43 -12.87 8.72 -0.49
N VAL A 44 -13.91 9.33 0.06
CA VAL A 44 -13.90 10.75 0.46
C VAL A 44 -12.82 11.00 1.51
N ILE A 45 -12.76 10.18 2.55
CA ILE A 45 -11.73 10.30 3.60
C ILE A 45 -10.32 10.16 3.01
N SER A 46 -10.11 9.15 2.16
CA SER A 46 -8.82 8.93 1.49
C SER A 46 -8.40 10.13 0.64
N THR A 47 -9.33 10.71 -0.12
CA THR A 47 -9.07 11.89 -0.97
C THR A 47 -8.72 13.12 -0.14
N VAL A 48 -9.40 13.34 0.98
CA VAL A 48 -9.09 14.43 1.91
C VAL A 48 -7.68 14.27 2.49
N PHE A 49 -7.31 13.06 2.95
CA PHE A 49 -5.96 12.80 3.44
C PHE A 49 -4.90 12.95 2.36
N ALA A 50 -5.18 12.53 1.12
CA ALA A 50 -4.27 12.73 -0.01
C ALA A 50 -4.06 14.23 -0.29
N GLY A 51 -5.12 15.04 -0.23
CA GLY A 51 -5.03 16.49 -0.36
C GLY A 51 -4.15 17.13 0.73
N PHE A 52 -4.33 16.74 1.99
CA PHE A 52 -3.45 17.18 3.07
C PHE A 52 -1.99 16.76 2.86
N GLY A 53 -1.77 15.52 2.42
CA GLY A 53 -0.42 15.04 2.08
C GLY A 53 0.24 15.86 0.98
N MET A 54 -0.52 16.26 -0.05
CA MET A 54 -0.03 17.13 -1.12
C MET A 54 0.33 18.53 -0.63
N ILE A 55 -0.47 19.13 0.26
CA ILE A 55 -0.19 20.46 0.82
C ILE A 55 1.12 20.42 1.63
N ILE A 56 1.30 19.40 2.47
CA ILE A 56 2.52 19.24 3.27
C ILE A 56 3.75 19.02 2.36
N TYR A 57 3.58 18.23 1.30
CA TYR A 57 4.65 18.00 0.34
C TYR A 57 5.05 19.29 -0.39
N LEU A 58 4.06 20.09 -0.82
CA LEU A 58 4.29 21.39 -1.48
C LEU A 58 5.09 22.35 -0.59
N GLN A 59 4.78 22.39 0.71
CA GLN A 59 5.52 23.23 1.66
C GLN A 59 6.99 22.83 1.80
N ASN A 60 7.29 21.54 1.61
CA ASN A 60 8.66 21.02 1.75
C ASN A 60 9.50 21.21 0.48
N VAL A 61 8.89 21.06 -0.69
CA VAL A 61 9.61 21.08 -1.99
C VAL A 61 9.66 22.46 -2.63
N GLY A 62 8.71 23.35 -2.29
CA GLY A 62 8.65 24.73 -2.78
C GLY A 62 8.28 24.89 -4.26
N ASN A 63 8.43 23.87 -5.08
CA ASN A 63 8.08 23.85 -6.51
C ASN A 63 7.17 22.67 -6.84
N PHE A 64 6.09 22.94 -7.57
CA PHE A 64 5.11 21.93 -7.94
C PHE A 64 4.98 21.84 -9.47
N PRO A 65 5.41 20.75 -10.12
CA PRO A 65 5.10 20.53 -11.53
C PRO A 65 3.58 20.28 -11.66
N THR A 66 2.87 21.24 -12.24
CA THR A 66 1.41 21.38 -12.23
C THR A 66 0.68 20.16 -12.80
N TYR A 67 1.27 19.43 -13.75
CA TYR A 67 0.60 18.35 -14.45
C TYR A 67 0.94 16.93 -13.98
N THR A 68 2.09 16.69 -13.37
CA THR A 68 2.60 15.34 -13.10
C THR A 68 2.82 15.02 -11.61
N ALA A 69 2.80 16.02 -10.74
CA ALA A 69 3.13 15.85 -9.33
C ALA A 69 2.22 14.85 -8.61
N HIS A 70 0.93 14.88 -8.87
CA HIS A 70 -0.04 13.97 -8.22
C HIS A 70 0.21 12.51 -8.58
N THR A 71 0.56 12.23 -9.83
CA THR A 71 0.86 10.87 -10.30
C THR A 71 2.14 10.34 -9.66
N GLN A 72 3.18 11.15 -9.64
CA GLN A 72 4.48 10.77 -9.10
C GLN A 72 4.45 10.53 -7.58
N ILE A 73 3.78 11.41 -6.84
CA ILE A 73 3.62 11.28 -5.38
C ILE A 73 2.78 10.04 -5.03
N GLY A 74 1.70 9.78 -5.78
CA GLY A 74 0.89 8.58 -5.61
C GLY A 74 1.69 7.29 -5.81
N MET A 75 2.50 7.24 -6.87
CA MET A 75 3.39 6.11 -7.15
C MET A 75 4.41 5.89 -6.01
N PHE A 76 5.03 6.95 -5.52
CA PHE A 76 5.98 6.86 -4.41
C PHE A 76 5.32 6.44 -3.09
N ALA A 77 4.11 6.89 -2.82
CA ALA A 77 3.36 6.47 -1.63
C ALA A 77 3.03 4.97 -1.67
N ILE A 78 2.61 4.45 -2.82
CA ILE A 78 2.36 3.02 -3.03
C ILE A 78 3.67 2.23 -2.88
N ALA A 79 4.76 2.71 -3.49
CA ALA A 79 6.07 2.07 -3.37
C ALA A 79 6.54 1.99 -1.91
N ALA A 80 6.42 3.08 -1.16
CA ALA A 80 6.76 3.09 0.26
C ALA A 80 5.95 2.08 1.07
N LEU A 81 4.64 1.97 0.82
CA LEU A 81 3.78 0.98 1.47
C LEU A 81 4.24 -0.46 1.18
N LEU A 82 4.51 -0.77 -0.10
CA LEU A 82 4.94 -2.10 -0.52
C LEU A 82 6.31 -2.47 0.05
N VAL A 83 7.26 -1.55 0.06
CA VAL A 83 8.59 -1.71 0.67
C VAL A 83 8.48 -1.95 2.18
N GLY A 84 7.52 -1.32 2.84
CA GLY A 84 7.20 -1.55 4.25
C GLY A 84 6.54 -2.90 4.54
N GLY A 85 6.35 -3.74 3.54
CA GLY A 85 5.74 -5.07 3.68
C GLY A 85 4.22 -5.04 3.77
N ALA A 86 3.57 -3.92 3.40
CA ALA A 86 2.14 -3.89 3.25
C ALA A 86 1.72 -4.74 2.04
N SER A 87 0.56 -5.37 2.15
CA SER A 87 -0.11 -6.07 1.05
C SER A 87 -1.26 -5.20 0.54
N VAL A 88 -1.72 -5.44 -0.69
CA VAL A 88 -2.91 -4.75 -1.23
C VAL A 88 -4.13 -5.00 -0.36
N ASP A 89 -4.22 -6.19 0.25
CA ASP A 89 -5.36 -6.59 1.09
C ASP A 89 -5.19 -6.19 2.57
N ARG A 90 -3.94 -5.98 3.02
CA ARG A 90 -3.63 -5.70 4.44
C ARG A 90 -2.46 -4.73 4.58
N ALA A 91 -2.73 -3.59 5.18
CA ALA A 91 -1.71 -2.62 5.59
C ALA A 91 -1.84 -2.32 7.09
N SER A 92 -0.72 -2.37 7.79
CA SER A 92 -0.62 -1.97 9.20
C SER A 92 0.04 -0.59 9.30
N ILE A 93 -0.28 0.16 10.35
CA ILE A 93 0.36 1.45 10.64
C ILE A 93 1.88 1.28 10.78
N GLY A 94 2.33 0.15 11.39
CA GLY A 94 3.75 -0.17 11.49
C GLY A 94 4.43 -0.33 10.12
N ASN A 95 3.77 -0.97 9.15
CA ASN A 95 4.28 -1.12 7.79
C ASN A 95 4.40 0.24 7.09
N VAL A 96 3.48 1.17 7.34
CA VAL A 96 3.56 2.54 6.80
C VAL A 96 4.80 3.25 7.31
N PHE A 97 5.04 3.24 8.62
CA PHE A 97 6.23 3.88 9.21
C PHE A 97 7.53 3.26 8.69
N LEU A 98 7.61 1.95 8.70
CA LEU A 98 8.80 1.23 8.22
C LEU A 98 9.04 1.50 6.74
N GLY A 99 7.98 1.48 5.94
CA GLY A 99 8.05 1.76 4.51
C GLY A 99 8.49 3.18 4.20
N VAL A 100 7.94 4.17 4.91
CA VAL A 100 8.31 5.57 4.74
C VAL A 100 9.78 5.79 5.10
N ILE A 101 10.25 5.24 6.22
CA ILE A 101 11.65 5.37 6.64
C ILE A 101 12.59 4.73 5.62
N LEU A 102 12.33 3.49 5.22
CA LEU A 102 13.17 2.77 4.25
C LEU A 102 13.16 3.46 2.89
N PHE A 103 11.99 3.82 2.40
CA PHE A 103 11.86 4.47 1.09
C PHE A 103 12.52 5.85 1.08
N HIS A 104 12.35 6.63 2.15
CA HIS A 104 12.94 7.96 2.25
C HIS A 104 14.46 7.91 2.38
N THR A 105 14.98 6.95 3.14
CA THR A 105 16.43 6.70 3.23
C THR A 105 17.00 6.35 1.86
N MET A 106 16.36 5.42 1.15
CA MET A 106 16.76 5.06 -0.20
C MET A 106 16.71 6.26 -1.15
N PHE A 107 15.66 7.09 -1.04
CA PHE A 107 15.44 8.26 -1.87
C PHE A 107 16.50 9.36 -1.68
N ILE A 108 17.12 9.42 -0.49
CA ILE A 108 18.23 10.33 -0.19
C ILE A 108 19.58 9.73 -0.61
N VAL A 109 19.77 8.43 -0.38
CA VAL A 109 21.05 7.74 -0.63
C VAL A 109 21.27 7.50 -2.13
N ALA A 110 20.24 7.11 -2.88
CA ALA A 110 20.37 6.76 -4.28
C ALA A 110 21.00 7.87 -5.17
N PRO A 111 20.58 9.15 -5.09
CA PRO A 111 21.22 10.21 -5.88
C PRO A 111 22.67 10.46 -5.49
N LYS A 112 22.97 10.39 -4.17
CA LYS A 112 24.34 10.59 -3.67
C LYS A 112 25.27 9.50 -4.17
N THR A 113 24.81 8.24 -4.16
CA THR A 113 25.58 7.11 -4.69
C THR A 113 25.77 7.23 -6.19
N GLY A 114 24.72 7.58 -6.95
CA GLY A 114 24.80 7.80 -8.38
C GLY A 114 25.78 8.90 -8.75
N ALA A 115 25.72 10.04 -8.07
CA ALA A 115 26.64 11.15 -8.29
C ALA A 115 28.09 10.79 -7.89
N ALA A 116 28.30 10.00 -6.85
CA ALA A 116 29.62 9.56 -6.43
C ALA A 116 30.29 8.61 -7.44
N ILE A 117 29.49 7.79 -8.14
CA ILE A 117 30.00 6.84 -9.14
C ILE A 117 30.30 7.55 -10.46
N THR A 118 29.46 8.50 -10.86
CA THR A 118 29.53 9.14 -12.18
C THR A 118 30.17 10.52 -12.17
N GLY A 119 30.30 11.15 -11.01
CA GLY A 119 30.81 12.52 -10.87
C GLY A 119 29.81 13.62 -11.29
N ASP A 120 28.58 13.25 -11.72
CA ASP A 120 27.59 14.19 -12.21
C ASP A 120 26.29 14.12 -11.36
N SER A 121 25.87 15.26 -10.85
CA SER A 121 24.65 15.41 -10.04
C SER A 121 23.37 15.10 -10.82
N MET A 122 23.35 15.37 -12.14
CA MET A 122 22.21 15.06 -13.01
C MET A 122 21.97 13.56 -13.12
N ILE A 123 23.05 12.80 -13.27
CA ILE A 123 22.97 11.34 -13.33
C ILE A 123 22.49 10.76 -11.99
N GLY A 124 22.85 11.39 -10.88
CA GLY A 124 22.31 11.04 -9.55
C GLY A 124 20.79 11.11 -9.47
N GLU A 125 20.16 12.13 -10.08
CA GLU A 125 18.69 12.24 -10.15
C GLU A 125 18.05 11.13 -11.00
N TYR A 126 18.62 10.82 -12.15
CA TYR A 126 18.15 9.70 -12.97
C TYR A 126 18.30 8.36 -12.26
N PHE A 127 19.40 8.19 -11.51
CA PHE A 127 19.63 7.00 -10.71
C PHE A 127 18.55 6.83 -9.60
N ARG A 128 18.13 7.92 -8.97
CA ARG A 128 17.02 7.93 -8.01
C ARG A 128 15.72 7.42 -8.64
N VAL A 129 15.38 7.93 -9.82
CA VAL A 129 14.17 7.53 -10.53
C VAL A 129 14.25 6.06 -10.93
N PHE A 130 15.38 5.62 -11.46
CA PHE A 130 15.61 4.22 -11.83
C PHE A 130 15.47 3.27 -10.64
N VAL A 131 16.12 3.56 -9.51
CA VAL A 131 16.03 2.75 -8.30
C VAL A 131 14.60 2.72 -7.75
N SER A 132 13.88 3.82 -7.79
CA SER A 132 12.48 3.88 -7.34
C SER A 132 11.59 2.95 -8.17
N TYR A 133 11.69 2.97 -9.49
CA TYR A 133 10.93 2.06 -10.34
C TYR A 133 11.35 0.59 -10.20
N ALA A 134 12.65 0.33 -10.03
CA ALA A 134 13.15 -1.02 -9.76
C ALA A 134 12.56 -1.60 -8.47
N VAL A 135 12.51 -0.80 -7.41
CA VAL A 135 11.92 -1.20 -6.12
C VAL A 135 10.42 -1.44 -6.22
N ILE A 136 9.68 -0.58 -6.95
CA ILE A 136 8.24 -0.78 -7.20
C ILE A 136 8.01 -2.11 -7.92
N THR A 137 8.77 -2.36 -8.99
CA THR A 137 8.65 -3.58 -9.78
C THR A 137 8.96 -4.82 -8.94
N LEU A 138 10.05 -4.80 -8.16
CA LEU A 138 10.42 -5.89 -7.26
C LEU A 138 9.32 -6.15 -6.22
N ALA A 139 8.78 -5.10 -5.60
CA ALA A 139 7.73 -5.22 -4.60
C ALA A 139 6.45 -5.83 -5.19
N LEU A 140 6.06 -5.44 -6.41
CA LEU A 140 4.91 -6.01 -7.12
C LEU A 140 5.14 -7.49 -7.49
N VAL A 141 6.32 -7.84 -7.99
CA VAL A 141 6.67 -9.24 -8.32
C VAL A 141 6.65 -10.11 -7.07
N MET A 142 7.22 -9.63 -5.97
CA MET A 142 7.18 -10.34 -4.68
C MET A 142 5.74 -10.53 -4.18
N TYR A 143 4.90 -9.50 -4.30
CA TYR A 143 3.50 -9.56 -3.92
C TYR A 143 2.74 -10.62 -4.76
N GLU A 144 2.87 -10.58 -6.08
CA GLU A 144 2.23 -11.55 -6.97
C GLU A 144 2.71 -12.98 -6.71
N SER A 145 3.99 -13.17 -6.49
CA SER A 145 4.56 -14.48 -6.15
C SER A 145 3.98 -15.03 -4.85
N LYS A 146 3.84 -14.18 -3.83
CA LYS A 146 3.25 -14.56 -2.54
C LYS A 146 1.75 -14.89 -2.68
N LYS A 147 1.02 -14.11 -3.47
CA LYS A 147 -0.40 -14.34 -3.75
C LYS A 147 -0.63 -15.67 -4.50
N ARG A 148 0.20 -15.95 -5.50
CA ARG A 148 0.15 -17.23 -6.24
C ARG A 148 0.44 -18.44 -5.33
N LYS A 149 1.43 -18.30 -4.43
CA LYS A 149 1.76 -19.36 -3.47
C LYS A 149 0.59 -19.62 -2.51
N ASN A 150 -0.02 -18.59 -1.98
CA ASN A 150 -1.19 -18.72 -1.08
C ASN A 150 -2.39 -19.36 -1.79
N LYS A 151 -2.67 -18.99 -3.04
CA LYS A 151 -3.74 -19.61 -3.83
C LYS A 151 -3.48 -21.10 -4.09
N ARG A 152 -2.24 -21.50 -4.35
CA ARG A 152 -1.87 -22.91 -4.54
C ARG A 152 -2.05 -23.71 -3.25
N LEU A 153 -1.65 -23.16 -2.11
CA LEU A 153 -1.83 -23.82 -0.81
C LEU A 153 -3.31 -23.97 -0.44
N ALA A 154 -4.13 -22.94 -0.67
CA ALA A 154 -5.57 -23.02 -0.46
C ALA A 154 -6.24 -24.07 -1.38
N GLY A 155 -5.84 -24.14 -2.65
CA GLY A 155 -6.34 -25.17 -3.57
C GLY A 155 -5.94 -26.59 -3.15
N GLN A 156 -4.73 -26.78 -2.63
CA GLN A 156 -4.28 -28.09 -2.10
C GLN A 156 -5.05 -28.50 -0.84
N GLN A 157 -5.38 -27.55 0.03
CA GLN A 157 -6.17 -27.82 1.24
C GLN A 157 -7.59 -28.24 0.89
N LEU A 158 -8.25 -27.54 -0.04
CA LEU A 158 -9.59 -27.89 -0.52
C LEU A 158 -9.62 -29.28 -1.20
N ALA A 159 -8.60 -29.59 -2.01
CA ALA A 159 -8.49 -30.90 -2.65
C ALA A 159 -8.26 -32.04 -1.64
N ALA A 160 -7.48 -31.77 -0.58
CA ALA A 160 -7.24 -32.74 0.49
C ALA A 160 -8.50 -32.95 1.34
N GLU A 161 -9.28 -31.90 1.57
CA GLU A 161 -10.52 -31.94 2.35
C GLU A 161 -11.62 -32.73 1.58
N GLN A 162 -11.74 -32.51 0.28
CA GLN A 162 -12.64 -33.28 -0.58
C GLN A 162 -12.26 -34.75 -0.69
N ALA A 163 -10.97 -35.06 -0.75
CA ALA A 163 -10.50 -36.45 -0.77
C ALA A 163 -10.79 -37.17 0.57
N ALA A 164 -10.64 -36.48 1.69
CA ALA A 164 -10.95 -37.01 3.01
C ALA A 164 -12.46 -37.25 3.20
N GLU A 165 -13.33 -36.37 2.69
CA GLU A 165 -14.78 -36.56 2.70
C GLU A 165 -15.22 -37.75 1.81
N GLU A 166 -14.58 -37.94 0.69
CA GLU A 166 -14.86 -39.07 -0.22
C GLU A 166 -14.45 -40.43 0.38
N GLU A 167 -13.33 -40.47 1.15
CA GLU A 167 -12.92 -41.66 1.92
C GLU A 167 -13.86 -41.93 3.12
N ALA A 168 -14.35 -40.92 3.79
CA ALA A 168 -15.27 -41.07 4.92
C ALA A 168 -16.70 -41.52 4.52
N SER A 169 -17.05 -41.32 3.24
CA SER A 169 -18.34 -41.71 2.65
C SER A 169 -18.39 -43.13 2.13
N LYS A 170 -17.26 -43.88 2.13
CA LYS A 170 -17.16 -45.28 1.73
C LYS A 170 -17.15 -46.20 2.92
#